data_04156c03eacfa243890e1f7e00202c47
#
_entry.id   04156c03eacfa243890e1f7e00202c47
#
_cell.length_a   1.000
_cell.length_b   1.000
_cell.length_c   1.000
_cell.angle_alpha   90.00
_cell.angle_beta   90.00
_cell.angle_gamma   90.00
#
_symmetry.space_group_name_H-M   'P 1'
#
loop_
_entity.id
_entity.type
_entity.pdbx_description
1 polymer ?
#
loop_
_entity_poly.entity_id
_entity_poly.type
_entity_poly.pdbx_seq_one_letter_code
_entity_poly.pdbx_strand_id
1 'polypeptide(L)'
;MGSAAHHLRVTQIDRDRAHLPAHPEYFQGTVHMQELYQPERDGEESELVAVFFETGARTRPHTHDSTQVLQVVSGRCILVTETERRTMAAGEFAIVPRGIWHWHGATADGPICHISIKLPGRTHWDAPLRDWQAG
;
A
#
# COMPACT_ATOMS: atom_id res chain seq x y z
N MET A 1 15.76 0.85 29.64
CA MET A 1 15.46 0.48 28.89
C MET A 1 16.15 0.51 27.62
N GLY A 2 17.28 0.32 27.39
CA GLY A 2 17.90 0.25 26.14
C GLY A 2 16.97 -0.26 25.09
N SER A 3 15.94 0.43 24.94
CA SER A 3 14.91 -0.05 24.08
C SER A 3 15.37 -0.09 22.63
N ALA A 4 14.65 -0.86 21.84
CA ALA A 4 14.90 -0.94 20.41
C ALA A 4 14.83 0.42 19.74
N ALA A 5 14.14 1.41 20.36
CA ALA A 5 14.03 2.76 19.80
C ALA A 5 15.37 3.48 19.69
N HIS A 6 16.39 3.05 20.44
CA HIS A 6 17.71 3.67 20.41
C HIS A 6 18.71 2.94 19.53
N HIS A 7 18.29 1.93 18.78
CA HIS A 7 19.16 1.16 17.93
C HIS A 7 18.71 1.25 16.47
N LEU A 8 19.68 1.22 15.58
CA LEU A 8 19.37 1.06 14.17
C LEU A 8 18.73 -0.30 13.94
N ARG A 9 17.82 -0.35 13.01
CA ARG A 9 17.26 -1.60 12.51
C ARG A 9 17.48 -1.65 11.02
N VAL A 10 17.90 -2.81 10.55
CA VAL A 10 18.03 -3.08 9.12
C VAL A 10 17.07 -4.19 8.78
N THR A 11 16.26 -3.97 7.78
CA THR A 11 15.31 -4.98 7.32
C THR A 11 15.34 -5.03 5.80
N GLN A 12 14.72 -6.04 5.25
CA GLN A 12 14.63 -6.18 3.80
C GLN A 12 13.26 -6.73 3.45
N ILE A 13 12.86 -6.48 2.22
CA ILE A 13 11.62 -7.04 1.71
C ILE A 13 11.81 -8.55 1.56
N ASP A 14 10.90 -9.30 2.16
CA ASP A 14 10.97 -10.76 2.16
C ASP A 14 9.54 -11.30 2.08
N ARG A 15 9.18 -11.86 0.94
CA ARG A 15 7.84 -12.40 0.72
C ARG A 15 7.48 -13.46 1.76
N ASP A 16 8.46 -14.22 2.24
CA ASP A 16 8.21 -15.28 3.21
C ASP A 16 7.84 -14.74 4.60
N ARG A 17 8.11 -13.46 4.86
CA ARG A 17 7.71 -12.81 6.11
C ARG A 17 6.34 -12.14 6.01
N ALA A 18 5.77 -12.12 4.82
CA ALA A 18 4.48 -11.45 4.62
C ALA A 18 3.35 -12.35 5.12
N HIS A 19 2.30 -11.71 5.59
CA HIS A 19 1.12 -12.37 6.13
C HIS A 19 -0.14 -11.79 5.50
N LEU A 20 -1.26 -12.48 5.69
CA LEU A 20 -2.54 -11.98 5.19
C LEU A 20 -2.92 -10.71 5.94
N PRO A 21 -3.66 -9.79 5.31
CA PRO A 21 -4.10 -8.57 5.96
C PRO A 21 -4.98 -8.85 7.16
N ALA A 22 -4.86 -8.01 8.20
CA ALA A 22 -5.74 -8.09 9.36
C ALA A 22 -7.19 -7.76 8.99
N HIS A 23 -7.38 -6.96 7.93
CA HIS A 23 -8.69 -6.54 7.44
C HIS A 23 -8.84 -6.91 5.96
N PRO A 24 -9.12 -8.20 5.67
CA PRO A 24 -9.22 -8.65 4.27
C PRO A 24 -10.33 -7.96 3.48
N GLU A 25 -11.31 -7.39 4.17
CA GLU A 25 -12.39 -6.64 3.51
C GLU A 25 -11.91 -5.40 2.78
N TYR A 26 -10.70 -4.93 3.04
CA TYR A 26 -10.13 -3.78 2.35
C TYR A 26 -9.46 -4.14 1.03
N PHE A 27 -9.53 -5.40 0.63
CA PHE A 27 -8.85 -5.90 -0.56
C PHE A 27 -9.76 -6.80 -1.37
N GLN A 28 -9.45 -6.89 -2.67
CA GLN A 28 -10.02 -7.89 -3.56
C GLN A 28 -8.88 -8.74 -4.09
N GLY A 29 -9.03 -10.06 -4.09
CA GLY A 29 -7.97 -10.97 -4.49
C GLY A 29 -7.00 -11.25 -3.35
N THR A 30 -5.93 -11.94 -3.64
CA THR A 30 -4.96 -12.37 -2.64
C THR A 30 -3.86 -11.34 -2.46
N VAL A 31 -3.71 -10.88 -1.23
CA VAL A 31 -2.72 -9.86 -0.86
C VAL A 31 -2.02 -10.32 0.41
N HIS A 32 -0.71 -10.09 0.47
CA HIS A 32 0.08 -10.32 1.68
C HIS A 32 0.84 -9.05 2.01
N MET A 33 1.11 -8.83 3.28
CA MET A 33 1.74 -7.61 3.76
C MET A 33 2.89 -7.94 4.70
N GLN A 34 3.96 -7.16 4.58
CA GLN A 34 5.09 -7.22 5.48
C GLN A 34 5.32 -5.81 6.04
N GLU A 35 5.14 -5.63 7.34
CA GLU A 35 5.44 -4.36 7.98
C GLU A 35 6.95 -4.19 8.04
N LEU A 36 7.47 -3.18 7.34
CA LEU A 36 8.89 -2.84 7.39
C LEU A 36 9.16 -1.91 8.58
N TYR A 37 8.24 -1.00 8.84
CA TYR A 37 8.25 -0.18 10.05
C TYR A 37 6.81 0.15 10.43
N GLN A 38 6.45 -0.11 11.66
CA GLN A 38 5.14 0.19 12.18
C GLN A 38 5.30 0.98 13.48
N PRO A 39 4.71 2.18 13.58
CA PRO A 39 4.82 2.99 14.79
C PRO A 39 4.04 2.34 15.94
N GLU A 40 4.41 2.70 17.18
CA GLU A 40 3.69 2.20 18.35
C GLU A 40 2.24 2.65 18.35
N ARG A 41 1.96 3.85 17.84
CA ARG A 41 0.61 4.39 17.75
C ARG A 41 0.29 4.66 16.30
N ASP A 42 -0.75 4.01 15.83
CA ASP A 42 -1.19 4.16 14.46
C ASP A 42 -1.51 5.63 14.18
N GLY A 43 -1.02 6.12 13.04
CA GLY A 43 -1.29 7.47 12.59
C GLY A 43 -0.42 8.56 13.19
N GLU A 44 0.44 8.27 14.16
CA GLU A 44 1.29 9.30 14.77
C GLU A 44 2.64 9.46 14.09
N GLU A 45 3.11 8.43 13.42
CA GLU A 45 4.37 8.47 12.69
C GLU A 45 4.16 7.87 11.31
N SER A 46 5.20 7.94 10.48
CA SER A 46 5.18 7.29 9.18
C SER A 46 5.20 5.78 9.32
N GLU A 47 4.58 5.09 8.39
CA GLU A 47 4.50 3.64 8.36
C GLU A 47 5.01 3.15 7.02
N LEU A 48 5.80 2.08 7.03
CA LEU A 48 6.32 1.48 5.80
C LEU A 48 5.88 0.04 5.73
N VAL A 49 5.19 -0.31 4.65
CA VAL A 49 4.66 -1.66 4.45
C VAL A 49 4.98 -2.11 3.03
N ALA A 50 5.58 -3.29 2.92
CA ALA A 50 5.70 -3.95 1.61
C ALA A 50 4.41 -4.74 1.40
N VAL A 51 3.77 -4.53 0.26
CA VAL A 51 2.50 -5.17 -0.06
C VAL A 51 2.68 -5.99 -1.32
N PHE A 52 2.31 -7.25 -1.23
CA PHE A 52 2.42 -8.22 -2.31
C PHE A 52 1.03 -8.54 -2.82
N PHE A 53 0.76 -8.18 -4.06
CA PHE A 53 -0.53 -8.44 -4.70
C PHE A 53 -0.36 -9.56 -5.72
N GLU A 54 -1.19 -10.58 -5.64
CA GLU A 54 -1.24 -11.56 -6.71
C GLU A 54 -1.87 -10.93 -7.95
N THR A 55 -1.75 -11.60 -9.08
CA THR A 55 -2.25 -11.08 -10.35
C THR A 55 -3.67 -10.54 -10.20
N GLY A 56 -3.89 -9.29 -10.57
CA GLY A 56 -5.21 -8.66 -10.53
C GLY A 56 -5.74 -8.28 -9.17
N ALA A 57 -5.03 -8.62 -8.09
CA ALA A 57 -5.46 -8.23 -6.75
C ALA A 57 -5.30 -6.72 -6.54
N ARG A 58 -6.15 -6.14 -5.72
CA ARG A 58 -6.18 -4.68 -5.55
C ARG A 58 -6.72 -4.28 -4.19
N THR A 59 -6.43 -3.05 -3.79
CA THR A 59 -7.06 -2.46 -2.61
C THR A 59 -8.47 -2.01 -2.94
N ARG A 60 -9.31 -1.90 -1.91
CA ARG A 60 -10.57 -1.16 -1.99
C ARG A 60 -10.25 0.33 -2.13
N PRO A 61 -11.14 1.14 -2.74
CA PRO A 61 -10.94 2.59 -2.78
C PRO A 61 -10.87 3.18 -1.38
N HIS A 62 -9.99 4.14 -1.20
CA HIS A 62 -9.76 4.77 0.10
C HIS A 62 -9.14 6.15 -0.08
N THR A 63 -9.05 6.88 1.03
CA THR A 63 -8.37 8.18 1.10
C THR A 63 -7.45 8.17 2.32
N HIS A 64 -6.50 9.09 2.34
CA HIS A 64 -5.59 9.27 3.48
C HIS A 64 -5.63 10.70 3.98
N ASP A 65 -5.39 10.88 5.27
CA ASP A 65 -5.26 12.22 5.86
C ASP A 65 -4.00 12.94 5.40
N SER A 66 -3.00 12.19 4.95
CA SER A 66 -1.72 12.74 4.52
C SER A 66 -1.33 12.15 3.17
N THR A 67 -0.32 12.74 2.54
CA THR A 67 0.22 12.22 1.30
C THR A 67 0.75 10.80 1.50
N GLN A 68 0.43 9.93 0.56
CA GLN A 68 0.99 8.58 0.52
C GLN A 68 1.98 8.49 -0.62
N VAL A 69 3.09 7.79 -0.39
CA VAL A 69 4.04 7.48 -1.45
C VAL A 69 4.01 5.98 -1.71
N LEU A 70 3.89 5.61 -2.97
CA LEU A 70 3.96 4.21 -3.38
C LEU A 70 5.22 4.04 -4.22
N GLN A 71 6.06 3.09 -3.85
CA GLN A 71 7.26 2.75 -4.61
C GLN A 71 7.11 1.34 -5.16
N VAL A 72 7.12 1.20 -6.47
CA VAL A 72 7.01 -0.12 -7.09
C VAL A 72 8.36 -0.83 -7.02
N VAL A 73 8.36 -2.03 -6.45
CA VAL A 73 9.56 -2.85 -6.31
C VAL A 73 9.65 -3.86 -7.43
N SER A 74 8.55 -4.49 -7.78
CA SER A 74 8.52 -5.50 -8.84
C SER A 74 7.15 -5.55 -9.49
N GLY A 75 7.13 -5.95 -10.74
CA GLY A 75 5.89 -6.11 -11.52
C GLY A 75 5.36 -4.78 -12.04
N ARG A 76 4.13 -4.83 -12.53
CA ARG A 76 3.44 -3.66 -13.09
C ARG A 76 2.24 -3.33 -12.23
N CYS A 77 2.33 -2.23 -11.51
CA CYS A 77 1.29 -1.77 -10.60
C CYS A 77 0.31 -0.86 -11.32
N ILE A 78 -0.96 -0.90 -10.92
CA ILE A 78 -1.96 0.04 -11.41
C ILE A 78 -2.39 0.93 -10.25
N LEU A 79 -2.57 2.23 -10.55
CA LEU A 79 -3.06 3.22 -9.61
C LEU A 79 -4.18 4.01 -10.30
N VAL A 80 -5.33 4.07 -9.66
CA VAL A 80 -6.52 4.71 -10.22
C VAL A 80 -7.06 5.75 -9.25
N THR A 81 -7.30 6.95 -9.78
CA THR A 81 -8.01 8.00 -9.08
C THR A 81 -9.32 8.29 -9.82
N GLU A 82 -10.06 9.31 -9.42
CA GLU A 82 -11.28 9.69 -10.11
C GLU A 82 -11.02 10.18 -11.54
N THR A 83 -9.83 10.70 -11.82
CA THR A 83 -9.52 11.35 -13.10
C THR A 83 -8.38 10.68 -13.87
N GLU A 84 -7.63 9.76 -13.24
CA GLU A 84 -6.45 9.17 -13.85
C GLU A 84 -6.41 7.68 -13.63
N ARG A 85 -5.82 6.99 -14.60
CA ARG A 85 -5.53 5.57 -14.50
C ARG A 85 -4.10 5.39 -15.01
N ARG A 86 -3.19 5.03 -14.11
CA ARG A 86 -1.75 4.97 -14.41
C ARG A 86 -1.20 3.60 -14.09
N THR A 87 -0.33 3.11 -14.95
CA THR A 87 0.46 1.91 -14.65
C THR A 87 1.89 2.34 -14.35
N MET A 88 2.53 1.62 -13.43
CA MET A 88 3.87 1.94 -12.95
C MET A 88 4.74 0.71 -12.97
N ALA A 89 5.99 0.88 -13.34
CA ALA A 89 6.99 -0.19 -13.39
C ALA A 89 7.93 -0.10 -12.18
N ALA A 90 8.71 -1.17 -11.98
CA ALA A 90 9.69 -1.22 -10.89
C ALA A 90 10.60 0.01 -10.93
N GLY A 91 10.84 0.58 -9.77
CA GLY A 91 11.65 1.78 -9.61
C GLY A 91 10.88 3.08 -9.69
N GLU A 92 9.63 3.05 -10.13
CA GLU A 92 8.82 4.25 -10.20
C GLU A 92 8.10 4.52 -8.88
N PHE A 93 7.85 5.79 -8.60
CA PHE A 93 7.17 6.25 -7.42
C PHE A 93 5.89 6.97 -7.82
N ALA A 94 4.84 6.80 -7.03
CA ALA A 94 3.64 7.61 -7.15
C ALA A 94 3.47 8.41 -5.87
N ILE A 95 3.08 9.67 -6.03
CA ILE A 95 2.77 10.55 -4.92
C ILE A 95 1.26 10.75 -4.95
N VAL A 96 0.57 10.23 -3.95
CA VAL A 96 -0.89 10.33 -3.84
C VAL A 96 -1.21 11.42 -2.84
N PRO A 97 -1.70 12.59 -3.27
CA PRO A 97 -2.02 13.67 -2.33
C PRO A 97 -3.09 13.25 -1.34
N ARG A 98 -3.07 13.86 -0.18
CA ARG A 98 -4.09 13.61 0.84
C ARG A 98 -5.49 13.85 0.29
N GLY A 99 -6.43 13.06 0.76
CA GLY A 99 -7.84 13.23 0.41
C GLY A 99 -8.25 12.73 -0.96
N ILE A 100 -7.30 12.21 -1.75
CA ILE A 100 -7.62 11.72 -3.09
C ILE A 100 -8.21 10.32 -3.01
N TRP A 101 -9.41 10.14 -3.57
CA TRP A 101 -10.02 8.83 -3.76
C TRP A 101 -9.16 8.02 -4.72
N HIS A 102 -8.72 6.85 -4.31
CA HIS A 102 -7.84 6.04 -5.14
C HIS A 102 -7.85 4.57 -4.71
N TRP A 103 -7.40 3.73 -5.62
CA TRP A 103 -7.07 2.34 -5.33
C TRP A 103 -5.85 1.94 -6.14
N HIS A 104 -5.19 0.88 -5.74
CA HIS A 104 -4.00 0.39 -6.42
C HIS A 104 -3.87 -1.13 -6.26
N GLY A 105 -3.05 -1.73 -7.11
CA GLY A 105 -2.85 -3.17 -7.08
C GLY A 105 -2.07 -3.68 -8.27
N ALA A 106 -2.23 -4.97 -8.55
CA ALA A 106 -1.58 -5.64 -9.66
C ALA A 106 -2.43 -5.53 -10.92
N THR A 107 -1.76 -5.51 -12.06
CA THR A 107 -2.42 -5.62 -13.34
C THR A 107 -2.65 -7.09 -13.69
N ALA A 108 -3.28 -7.35 -14.82
CA ALA A 108 -3.45 -8.71 -15.33
C ALA A 108 -2.13 -9.35 -15.80
N ASP A 109 -1.04 -8.55 -15.85
CA ASP A 109 0.25 -9.03 -16.34
C ASP A 109 0.98 -9.93 -15.33
N GLY A 110 0.62 -9.88 -14.07
CA GLY A 110 1.25 -10.71 -13.05
C GLY A 110 1.23 -10.09 -11.67
N PRO A 111 1.84 -10.77 -10.70
CA PRO A 111 1.91 -10.26 -9.33
C PRO A 111 2.85 -9.07 -9.22
N ILE A 112 2.66 -8.25 -8.19
CA ILE A 112 3.50 -7.09 -7.95
C ILE A 112 3.86 -6.98 -6.46
N CYS A 113 4.91 -6.21 -6.21
CA CYS A 113 5.23 -5.74 -4.87
C CYS A 113 5.45 -4.23 -4.93
N HIS A 114 4.80 -3.50 -4.02
CA HIS A 114 5.14 -2.11 -3.81
C HIS A 114 5.36 -1.84 -2.32
N ILE A 115 6.08 -0.77 -2.03
CA ILE A 115 6.19 -0.27 -0.67
C ILE A 115 5.19 0.88 -0.54
N SER A 116 4.36 0.81 0.49
CA SER A 116 3.49 1.90 0.88
C SER A 116 4.18 2.68 1.99
N ILE A 117 4.42 3.96 1.76
CA ILE A 117 4.99 4.87 2.74
C ILE A 117 3.87 5.82 3.13
N LYS A 118 3.28 5.59 4.31
CA LYS A 118 2.19 6.44 4.80
C LYS A 118 2.75 7.42 5.78
N LEU A 119 2.54 8.69 5.53
CA LEU A 119 2.89 9.76 6.45
C LEU A 119 1.88 9.78 7.61
N PRO A 120 2.16 10.49 8.70
CA PRO A 120 1.24 10.50 9.85
C PRO A 120 -0.18 10.88 9.44
N GLY A 121 -1.16 10.19 10.02
CA GLY A 121 -2.57 10.36 9.70
C GLY A 121 -3.26 9.01 9.55
N ARG A 122 -4.54 9.04 9.24
CA ARG A 122 -5.36 7.83 9.14
C ARG A 122 -5.73 7.55 7.69
N THR A 123 -6.04 6.28 7.43
CA THR A 123 -6.61 5.82 6.17
C THR A 123 -8.12 5.67 6.36
N HIS A 124 -8.89 6.15 5.40
CA HIS A 124 -10.35 6.09 5.44
C HIS A 124 -10.83 5.11 4.37
N TRP A 125 -11.42 4.02 4.83
CA TRP A 125 -11.85 2.92 3.97
C TRP A 125 -13.34 2.97 3.64
N ASP A 126 -14.03 4.03 4.04
CA ASP A 126 -15.45 4.23 3.77
C ASP A 126 -15.71 5.03 2.50
N ALA A 127 -14.72 5.15 1.64
CA ALA A 127 -14.84 5.86 0.37
C ALA A 127 -15.82 5.13 -0.56
N PRO A 128 -16.51 5.86 -1.46
CA PRO A 128 -17.45 5.24 -2.39
C PRO A 128 -16.73 4.23 -3.30
N LEU A 129 -17.38 3.12 -3.59
CA LEU A 129 -16.79 2.09 -4.44
C LEU A 129 -16.72 2.48 -5.91
N ARG A 130 -17.70 3.26 -6.39
CA ARG A 130 -17.79 3.66 -7.80
C ARG A 130 -17.66 2.42 -8.71
N ASP A 131 -16.85 2.51 -9.76
CA ASP A 131 -16.64 1.43 -10.72
C ASP A 131 -15.43 0.55 -10.35
N TRP A 132 -15.09 0.49 -9.07
CA TRP A 132 -13.90 -0.20 -8.61
C TRP A 132 -13.76 -1.63 -9.14
N GLN A 133 -14.84 -2.40 -9.08
CA GLN A 133 -14.77 -3.80 -9.48
C GLN A 133 -14.71 -3.99 -10.99
N ALA A 134 -15.15 -2.99 -11.74
CA ALA A 134 -15.09 -3.04 -13.20
C ALA A 134 -13.72 -2.59 -13.71
N GLY A 135 -12.97 -1.89 -12.88
CA GLY A 135 -11.69 -1.37 -13.26
C GLY A 135 -10.57 -2.39 -13.21
#